data_92bbb658db50428109c6041940931db2
#
_entry.id   92bbb658db50428109c6041940931db2
#
_cell.length_a   1.000
_cell.length_b   1.000
_cell.length_c   1.000
_cell.angle_alpha   90.00
_cell.angle_beta   90.00
_cell.angle_gamma   90.00
#
_symmetry.space_group_name_H-M   'P 1'
#
loop_
_entity.id
_entity.type
_entity.pdbx_description
1 polymer ?
#
loop_
_entity_poly.entity_id
_entity_poly.type
_entity_poly.pdbx_seq_one_letter_code
_entity_poly.pdbx_strand_id
1 'polypeptide(L)'
;MGDLGNKEIFAKNLNYYMSINKKNRNDVCRDLDIPYSTFTDWCNANIYPRIDKIELLANYFDIKKSDLVENKEKIDMIGNSVISIPVLGTVKAGYDYIAQENWIGTVDVETSLIKDGEEYFALKVKGDSMAPVFVEDDIVIIKKQNDCENNEFAVVIIDGDEGTLKKIKKTNDGIILQPLNPAYGPVMYTYDEVQTIPVVIVGVVKQLKRDF
;
A
#
# COMPACT_ATOMS: atom_id res chain seq x y z
N MET A 1 6.71 29.19 -12.37
CA MET A 1 7.42 28.70 -13.56
C MET A 1 6.74 27.37 -13.94
N GLY A 2 6.36 27.20 -15.18
CA GLY A 2 5.65 25.98 -15.63
C GLY A 2 6.58 24.78 -15.58
N ASP A 3 6.07 23.65 -15.11
CA ASP A 3 6.79 22.36 -14.99
C ASP A 3 7.09 21.69 -16.35
N LEU A 4 6.67 22.29 -17.47
CA LEU A 4 6.93 21.81 -18.82
C LEU A 4 8.43 21.95 -19.17
N GLY A 5 9.09 20.82 -19.42
CA GLY A 5 10.52 20.76 -19.72
C GLY A 5 11.41 20.49 -18.51
N ASN A 6 10.84 20.10 -17.38
CA ASN A 6 11.60 19.72 -16.18
C ASN A 6 12.17 18.30 -16.37
N LYS A 7 13.49 18.20 -16.46
CA LYS A 7 14.21 16.96 -16.70
C LYS A 7 14.15 15.98 -15.53
N GLU A 8 14.01 16.48 -14.30
CA GLU A 8 13.86 15.68 -13.09
C GLU A 8 12.49 14.96 -13.07
N ILE A 9 11.42 15.67 -13.44
CA ILE A 9 10.07 15.12 -13.57
C ILE A 9 10.05 14.06 -14.69
N PHE A 10 10.62 14.39 -15.85
CA PHE A 10 10.69 13.45 -16.95
C PHE A 10 11.44 12.16 -16.57
N ALA A 11 12.62 12.27 -15.96
CA ALA A 11 13.42 11.13 -15.53
C ALA A 11 12.69 10.26 -14.50
N LYS A 12 12.04 10.89 -13.51
CA LYS A 12 11.21 10.19 -12.52
C LYS A 12 10.12 9.38 -13.19
N ASN A 13 9.34 10.01 -14.07
CA ASN A 13 8.24 9.35 -14.77
C ASN A 13 8.75 8.24 -15.72
N LEU A 14 9.84 8.46 -16.44
CA LEU A 14 10.45 7.47 -17.32
C LEU A 14 10.87 6.21 -16.55
N ASN A 15 11.59 6.37 -15.44
CA ASN A 15 12.02 5.25 -14.60
C ASN A 15 10.81 4.52 -14.00
N TYR A 16 9.75 5.24 -13.61
CA TYR A 16 8.49 4.66 -13.15
C TYR A 16 7.86 3.76 -14.22
N TYR A 17 7.68 4.26 -15.45
CA TYR A 17 7.08 3.47 -16.53
C TYR A 17 7.92 2.28 -16.96
N MET A 18 9.25 2.38 -16.91
CA MET A 18 10.13 1.22 -17.08
C MET A 18 9.86 0.15 -16.02
N SER A 19 9.75 0.56 -14.77
CA SER A 19 9.53 -0.35 -13.63
C SER A 19 8.21 -1.12 -13.76
N ILE A 20 7.09 -0.43 -13.96
CA ILE A 20 5.77 -1.08 -14.06
C ILE A 20 5.63 -1.98 -15.29
N ASN A 21 6.34 -1.65 -16.38
CA ASN A 21 6.39 -2.47 -17.60
C ASN A 21 7.48 -3.56 -17.55
N LYS A 22 8.18 -3.72 -16.41
CA LYS A 22 9.25 -4.69 -16.21
C LYS A 22 10.35 -4.62 -17.30
N LYS A 23 10.66 -3.41 -17.75
CA LYS A 23 11.69 -3.11 -18.76
C LYS A 23 12.91 -2.50 -18.10
N ASN A 24 14.10 -2.95 -18.48
CA ASN A 24 15.36 -2.30 -18.11
C ASN A 24 15.85 -1.37 -19.24
N ARG A 25 16.90 -0.58 -18.97
CA ARG A 25 17.45 0.38 -19.94
C ARG A 25 17.90 -0.28 -21.24
N ASN A 26 18.50 -1.48 -21.17
CA ASN A 26 18.97 -2.20 -22.36
C ASN A 26 17.79 -2.64 -23.24
N ASP A 27 16.66 -3.05 -22.61
CA ASP A 27 15.46 -3.44 -23.35
C ASP A 27 14.91 -2.28 -24.15
N VAL A 28 14.72 -1.12 -23.51
CA VAL A 28 14.18 0.08 -24.17
C VAL A 28 15.12 0.58 -25.26
N CYS A 29 16.43 0.60 -25.01
CA CYS A 29 17.43 1.00 -25.99
C CYS A 29 17.41 0.10 -27.24
N ARG A 30 17.35 -1.21 -27.03
CA ARG A 30 17.26 -2.19 -28.13
C ARG A 30 15.96 -2.04 -28.92
N ASP A 31 14.83 -1.95 -28.20
CA ASP A 31 13.50 -1.95 -28.78
C ASP A 31 13.21 -0.66 -29.58
N LEU A 32 13.83 0.47 -29.20
CA LEU A 32 13.61 1.79 -29.82
C LEU A 32 14.82 2.33 -30.61
N ASP A 33 15.88 1.54 -30.74
CA ASP A 33 17.13 1.95 -31.40
C ASP A 33 17.68 3.30 -30.87
N ILE A 34 17.75 3.41 -29.54
CA ILE A 34 18.28 4.59 -28.84
C ILE A 34 19.66 4.24 -28.25
N PRO A 35 20.69 5.09 -28.48
CA PRO A 35 21.99 4.87 -27.85
C PRO A 35 21.89 4.83 -26.31
N TYR A 36 22.54 3.84 -25.69
CA TYR A 36 22.45 3.61 -24.24
C TYR A 36 22.89 4.83 -23.41
N SER A 37 23.94 5.54 -23.86
CA SER A 37 24.41 6.75 -23.19
C SER A 37 23.32 7.84 -23.17
N THR A 38 22.69 8.09 -24.32
CA THR A 38 21.62 9.08 -24.48
C THR A 38 20.42 8.73 -23.59
N PHE A 39 20.01 7.47 -23.60
CA PHE A 39 18.89 7.02 -22.78
C PHE A 39 19.21 7.10 -21.29
N THR A 40 20.44 6.78 -20.91
CA THR A 40 20.92 6.90 -19.53
C THR A 40 20.93 8.35 -19.06
N ASP A 41 21.31 9.29 -19.90
CA ASP A 41 21.24 10.73 -19.58
C ASP A 41 19.82 11.20 -19.33
N TRP A 42 18.84 10.67 -20.07
CA TRP A 42 17.43 10.94 -19.80
C TRP A 42 16.95 10.35 -18.47
N CYS A 43 17.31 9.09 -18.18
CA CYS A 43 16.94 8.43 -16.92
C CYS A 43 17.57 9.08 -15.68
N ASN A 44 18.73 9.72 -15.82
CA ASN A 44 19.45 10.36 -14.74
C ASN A 44 19.20 11.88 -14.66
N ALA A 45 18.24 12.40 -15.39
CA ALA A 45 17.92 13.83 -15.47
C ALA A 45 19.11 14.72 -15.90
N ASN A 46 20.08 14.20 -16.67
CA ASN A 46 21.16 14.99 -17.20
C ASN A 46 20.72 15.86 -18.37
N ILE A 47 19.93 15.26 -19.28
CA ILE A 47 19.47 15.90 -20.51
C ILE A 47 17.94 15.67 -20.64
N TYR A 48 17.22 16.70 -21.10
CA TYR A 48 15.81 16.59 -21.46
C TYR A 48 15.68 16.16 -22.92
N PRO A 49 14.89 15.11 -23.27
CA PRO A 49 14.74 14.66 -24.64
C PRO A 49 13.93 15.64 -25.50
N ARG A 50 14.11 15.55 -26.80
CA ARG A 50 13.26 16.29 -27.76
C ARG A 50 11.87 15.68 -27.83
N ILE A 51 10.91 16.47 -28.30
CA ILE A 51 9.49 16.10 -28.29
C ILE A 51 9.20 14.82 -29.11
N ASP A 52 9.93 14.59 -30.21
CA ASP A 52 9.83 13.36 -30.99
C ASP A 52 10.22 12.11 -30.19
N LYS A 53 11.20 12.22 -29.32
CA LYS A 53 11.62 11.12 -28.44
C LYS A 53 10.66 10.90 -27.28
N ILE A 54 10.06 11.96 -26.77
CA ILE A 54 8.98 11.87 -25.76
C ILE A 54 7.77 11.13 -26.36
N GLU A 55 7.39 11.45 -27.59
CA GLU A 55 6.32 10.77 -28.31
C GLU A 55 6.62 9.29 -28.56
N LEU A 56 7.85 8.98 -28.98
CA LEU A 56 8.30 7.62 -29.19
C LEU A 56 8.20 6.77 -27.90
N LEU A 57 8.65 7.33 -26.77
CA LEU A 57 8.58 6.67 -25.46
C LEU A 57 7.15 6.52 -24.94
N ALA A 58 6.31 7.55 -25.15
CA ALA A 58 4.90 7.49 -24.77
C ALA A 58 4.17 6.38 -25.53
N ASN A 59 4.39 6.27 -26.84
CA ASN A 59 3.82 5.19 -27.65
C ASN A 59 4.37 3.81 -27.25
N TYR A 60 5.65 3.70 -26.90
CA TYR A 60 6.27 2.45 -26.48
C TYR A 60 5.65 1.90 -25.17
N PHE A 61 5.34 2.78 -24.23
CA PHE A 61 4.73 2.42 -22.97
C PHE A 61 3.20 2.45 -22.99
N ASP A 62 2.57 2.74 -24.13
CA ASP A 62 1.12 2.91 -24.32
C ASP A 62 0.51 3.93 -23.33
N ILE A 63 1.11 5.12 -23.27
CA ILE A 63 0.73 6.22 -22.38
C ILE A 63 0.62 7.54 -23.15
N LYS A 64 0.06 8.56 -22.51
CA LYS A 64 0.03 9.92 -23.07
C LYS A 64 1.38 10.61 -22.88
N LYS A 65 1.74 11.54 -23.80
CA LYS A 65 2.94 12.37 -23.63
C LYS A 65 2.95 13.17 -22.34
N SER A 66 1.78 13.64 -21.87
CA SER A 66 1.61 14.31 -20.57
C SER A 66 2.07 13.46 -19.42
N ASP A 67 1.90 12.15 -19.49
CA ASP A 67 2.32 11.23 -18.43
C ASP A 67 3.83 11.18 -18.22
N LEU A 68 4.61 11.52 -19.24
CA LEU A 68 6.08 11.62 -19.13
C LEU A 68 6.56 12.99 -18.69
N VAL A 69 5.84 14.08 -19.01
CA VAL A 69 6.36 15.44 -18.87
C VAL A 69 5.74 16.25 -17.76
N GLU A 70 4.60 15.81 -17.21
CA GLU A 70 3.90 16.52 -16.14
C GLU A 70 4.20 15.91 -14.77
N ASN A 71 4.22 16.77 -13.75
CA ASN A 71 4.39 16.28 -12.37
C ASN A 71 3.12 15.57 -11.93
N LYS A 72 3.14 14.25 -11.86
CA LYS A 72 2.00 13.45 -11.44
C LYS A 72 1.55 13.72 -10.00
N GLU A 73 2.43 14.23 -9.14
CA GLU A 73 2.03 14.67 -7.79
C GLU A 73 0.96 15.78 -7.83
N LYS A 74 0.83 16.51 -8.97
CA LYS A 74 -0.24 17.48 -9.20
C LYS A 74 -1.44 16.91 -9.99
N ILE A 75 -1.24 15.83 -10.74
CA ILE A 75 -2.28 15.22 -11.60
C ILE A 75 -3.09 14.20 -10.81
N ASP A 76 -2.50 13.54 -9.82
CA ASP A 76 -3.20 12.64 -8.90
C ASP A 76 -4.29 13.33 -8.05
N MET A 77 -4.37 14.67 -8.12
CA MET A 77 -5.51 15.42 -7.56
C MET A 77 -6.78 15.45 -8.46
N ILE A 78 -6.75 14.92 -9.68
CA ILE A 78 -7.87 14.99 -10.63
C ILE A 78 -8.24 13.63 -11.25
N GLY A 79 -7.47 12.58 -11.02
CA GLY A 79 -7.81 11.23 -11.49
C GLY A 79 -7.60 10.24 -10.36
N ASN A 80 -8.67 9.64 -9.85
CA ASN A 80 -8.64 8.54 -8.89
C ASN A 80 -7.83 7.36 -9.49
N SER A 81 -6.51 7.43 -9.41
CA SER A 81 -5.70 6.25 -9.69
C SER A 81 -5.94 5.28 -8.53
N VAL A 82 -6.45 4.11 -8.87
CA VAL A 82 -6.67 3.03 -7.92
C VAL A 82 -5.59 1.97 -8.10
N ILE A 83 -5.22 1.33 -7.01
CA ILE A 83 -4.35 0.18 -7.00
C ILE A 83 -5.10 -0.98 -6.34
N SER A 84 -5.03 -2.15 -6.96
CA SER A 84 -5.61 -3.36 -6.38
C SER A 84 -4.67 -3.95 -5.34
N ILE A 85 -5.15 -4.10 -4.11
CA ILE A 85 -4.43 -4.78 -3.03
C ILE A 85 -5.11 -6.11 -2.68
N PRO A 86 -4.35 -7.09 -2.16
CA PRO A 86 -4.92 -8.39 -1.81
C PRO A 86 -5.90 -8.29 -0.64
N VAL A 87 -7.02 -9.01 -0.72
CA VAL A 87 -7.91 -9.29 0.41
C VAL A 87 -7.58 -10.65 0.96
N LEU A 88 -7.23 -10.72 2.23
CA LEU A 88 -6.87 -11.96 2.92
C LEU A 88 -8.07 -12.52 3.66
N GLY A 89 -8.18 -13.85 3.69
CA GLY A 89 -9.23 -14.53 4.45
C GLY A 89 -8.96 -14.55 5.94
N THR A 90 -7.70 -14.79 6.32
CA THR A 90 -7.22 -14.82 7.70
C THR A 90 -5.74 -14.41 7.75
N VAL A 91 -5.29 -14.01 8.94
CA VAL A 91 -3.87 -13.72 9.23
C VAL A 91 -3.46 -14.62 10.39
N LYS A 92 -2.35 -15.36 10.23
CA LYS A 92 -1.80 -16.26 11.27
C LYS A 92 -0.32 -15.98 11.48
N ALA A 93 0.17 -16.21 12.69
CA ALA A 93 1.59 -16.08 13.00
C ALA A 93 2.42 -17.14 12.26
N GLY A 94 3.68 -16.79 11.95
CA GLY A 94 4.66 -17.73 11.42
C GLY A 94 4.57 -18.00 9.91
N TYR A 95 3.62 -17.38 9.20
CA TYR A 95 3.45 -17.48 7.75
C TYR A 95 3.63 -16.11 7.10
N ASP A 96 4.05 -16.12 5.84
CA ASP A 96 3.87 -14.94 4.99
C ASP A 96 2.38 -14.82 4.66
N TYR A 97 1.62 -14.14 5.54
CA TYR A 97 0.18 -14.01 5.39
C TYR A 97 -0.23 -13.18 4.17
N ILE A 98 0.70 -12.45 3.57
CA ILE A 98 0.46 -11.71 2.30
C ILE A 98 0.75 -12.62 1.08
N ALA A 99 1.24 -13.84 1.28
CA ALA A 99 1.45 -14.77 0.18
C ALA A 99 0.16 -15.00 -0.62
N GLN A 100 0.31 -15.14 -1.93
CA GLN A 100 -0.82 -15.20 -2.87
C GLN A 100 -1.81 -16.33 -2.57
N GLU A 101 -1.35 -17.41 -1.96
CA GLU A 101 -2.19 -18.55 -1.53
C GLU A 101 -3.23 -18.20 -0.45
N ASN A 102 -3.02 -17.09 0.27
CA ASN A 102 -3.96 -16.62 1.29
C ASN A 102 -4.99 -15.60 0.75
N TRP A 103 -4.89 -15.25 -0.53
CA TRP A 103 -5.79 -14.27 -1.14
C TRP A 103 -7.17 -14.87 -1.40
N ILE A 104 -8.20 -14.18 -0.94
CA ILE A 104 -9.60 -14.50 -1.25
C ILE A 104 -10.19 -13.55 -2.30
N GLY A 105 -9.43 -12.53 -2.73
CA GLY A 105 -9.80 -11.55 -3.72
C GLY A 105 -8.85 -10.37 -3.73
N THR A 106 -9.25 -9.31 -4.41
CA THR A 106 -8.58 -8.01 -4.43
C THR A 106 -9.57 -6.89 -4.20
N VAL A 107 -9.11 -5.76 -3.71
CA VAL A 107 -9.91 -4.55 -3.55
C VAL A 107 -9.13 -3.34 -4.06
N ASP A 108 -9.81 -2.48 -4.81
CA ASP A 108 -9.21 -1.26 -5.33
C ASP A 108 -9.21 -0.17 -4.28
N VAL A 109 -8.08 0.46 -4.07
CA VAL A 109 -7.90 1.59 -3.16
C VAL A 109 -7.25 2.76 -3.89
N GLU A 110 -7.52 3.98 -3.45
CA GLU A 110 -6.87 5.16 -4.02
C GLU A 110 -5.36 5.10 -3.74
N THR A 111 -4.55 5.42 -4.74
CA THR A 111 -3.08 5.48 -4.58
C THR A 111 -2.65 6.51 -3.55
N SER A 112 -3.46 7.54 -3.30
CA SER A 112 -3.26 8.53 -2.24
C SER A 112 -3.20 7.93 -0.83
N LEU A 113 -3.86 6.79 -0.62
CA LEU A 113 -3.83 6.05 0.64
C LEU A 113 -2.52 5.28 0.84
N ILE A 114 -1.91 4.83 -0.26
CA ILE A 114 -0.72 3.97 -0.25
C ILE A 114 0.51 4.82 -0.45
N LYS A 115 1.37 4.86 0.57
CA LYS A 115 2.65 5.58 0.50
C LYS A 115 3.73 4.68 -0.07
N ASP A 116 4.64 5.28 -0.83
CA ASP A 116 5.77 4.58 -1.42
C ASP A 116 6.60 3.82 -0.37
N GLY A 117 6.88 2.55 -0.67
CA GLY A 117 7.69 1.68 0.18
C GLY A 117 6.96 1.05 1.37
N GLU A 118 5.66 1.29 1.54
CA GLU A 118 4.85 0.68 2.59
C GLU A 118 3.98 -0.45 2.03
N GLU A 119 3.82 -1.52 2.79
CA GLU A 119 2.97 -2.65 2.41
C GLU A 119 1.56 -2.48 2.96
N TYR A 120 0.56 -2.74 2.10
CA TYR A 120 -0.85 -2.72 2.45
C TYR A 120 -1.52 -4.02 2.03
N PHE A 121 -2.48 -4.44 2.81
CA PHE A 121 -3.37 -5.56 2.50
C PHE A 121 -4.76 -5.25 3.05
N ALA A 122 -5.74 -6.04 2.66
CA ALA A 122 -7.09 -5.93 3.17
C ALA A 122 -7.49 -7.19 3.90
N LEU A 123 -8.37 -7.06 4.90
CA LEU A 123 -9.02 -8.17 5.58
C LEU A 123 -10.52 -8.04 5.50
N LYS A 124 -11.19 -9.17 5.33
CA LYS A 124 -12.63 -9.27 5.49
C LYS A 124 -12.95 -9.46 6.97
N VAL A 125 -13.78 -8.57 7.52
CA VAL A 125 -14.20 -8.62 8.92
C VAL A 125 -15.08 -9.83 9.16
N LYS A 126 -14.80 -10.58 10.22
CA LYS A 126 -15.61 -11.70 10.68
C LYS A 126 -16.08 -11.44 12.10
N GLY A 127 -17.35 -11.78 12.37
CA GLY A 127 -17.99 -11.59 13.66
C GLY A 127 -18.34 -10.15 13.97
N ASP A 128 -18.80 -9.91 15.18
CA ASP A 128 -19.46 -8.66 15.57
C ASP A 128 -18.78 -7.93 16.74
N SER A 129 -17.61 -8.38 17.20
CA SER A 129 -16.92 -7.78 18.35
C SER A 129 -16.56 -6.30 18.17
N MET A 130 -16.51 -5.82 16.93
CA MET A 130 -16.20 -4.44 16.59
C MET A 130 -17.41 -3.66 16.08
N ALA A 131 -18.63 -4.24 16.17
CA ALA A 131 -19.85 -3.54 15.86
C ALA A 131 -20.11 -2.37 16.84
N PRO A 132 -20.76 -1.29 16.40
CA PRO A 132 -21.39 -1.08 15.08
C PRO A 132 -20.44 -0.45 14.03
N VAL A 133 -19.19 -0.14 14.39
CA VAL A 133 -18.26 0.56 13.48
C VAL A 133 -17.79 -0.37 12.37
N PHE A 134 -17.34 -1.57 12.74
CA PHE A 134 -16.98 -2.63 11.79
C PHE A 134 -17.97 -3.77 11.97
N VAL A 135 -18.62 -4.16 10.89
CA VAL A 135 -19.59 -5.27 10.88
C VAL A 135 -19.07 -6.41 10.01
N GLU A 136 -19.71 -7.56 10.13
CA GLU A 136 -19.36 -8.72 9.32
C GLU A 136 -19.43 -8.39 7.83
N ASP A 137 -18.51 -8.95 7.07
CA ASP A 137 -18.30 -8.75 5.63
C ASP A 137 -17.69 -7.41 5.22
N ASP A 138 -17.49 -6.45 6.12
CA ASP A 138 -16.71 -5.25 5.82
C ASP A 138 -15.30 -5.62 5.35
N ILE A 139 -14.75 -4.79 4.46
CA ILE A 139 -13.34 -4.86 4.05
C ILE A 139 -12.57 -3.74 4.74
N VAL A 140 -11.57 -4.09 5.54
CA VAL A 140 -10.67 -3.12 6.16
C VAL A 140 -9.32 -3.11 5.46
N ILE A 141 -8.86 -1.91 5.09
CA ILE A 141 -7.56 -1.68 4.48
C ILE A 141 -6.55 -1.46 5.60
N ILE A 142 -5.49 -2.23 5.60
CA ILE A 142 -4.52 -2.32 6.68
C ILE A 142 -3.15 -1.95 6.16
N LYS A 143 -2.49 -1.00 6.82
CA LYS A 143 -1.07 -0.75 6.65
C LYS A 143 -0.30 -1.76 7.51
N LYS A 144 0.59 -2.54 6.89
CA LYS A 144 1.46 -3.48 7.60
C LYS A 144 2.47 -2.72 8.44
N GLN A 145 2.43 -2.93 9.72
CA GLN A 145 3.38 -2.38 10.69
C GLN A 145 3.28 -3.15 12.00
N ASN A 146 4.36 -3.19 12.76
CA ASN A 146 4.47 -3.96 14.00
C ASN A 146 4.19 -3.15 15.27
N ASP A 147 3.74 -1.90 15.12
CA ASP A 147 3.33 -1.03 16.22
C ASP A 147 2.14 -0.15 15.79
N CYS A 148 1.45 0.44 16.77
CA CYS A 148 0.32 1.36 16.53
C CYS A 148 0.32 2.50 17.55
N GLU A 149 -0.36 3.59 17.24
CA GLU A 149 -0.63 4.65 18.19
C GLU A 149 -1.74 4.25 19.19
N ASN A 150 -1.79 4.94 20.31
CA ASN A 150 -2.83 4.72 21.30
C ASN A 150 -4.22 5.07 20.72
N ASN A 151 -5.19 4.20 20.91
CA ASN A 151 -6.55 4.28 20.39
C ASN A 151 -6.72 4.00 18.88
N GLU A 152 -5.70 3.57 18.15
CA GLU A 152 -5.87 3.08 16.78
C GLU A 152 -6.59 1.72 16.74
N PHE A 153 -7.17 1.43 15.58
CA PHE A 153 -7.69 0.09 15.26
C PHE A 153 -6.59 -0.72 14.60
N ALA A 154 -6.28 -1.87 15.16
CA ALA A 154 -5.22 -2.73 14.65
C ALA A 154 -5.67 -4.19 14.57
N VAL A 155 -5.06 -4.92 13.67
CA VAL A 155 -5.11 -6.38 13.65
C VAL A 155 -3.98 -6.90 14.52
N VAL A 156 -4.33 -7.75 15.46
CA VAL A 156 -3.40 -8.37 16.41
C VAL A 156 -3.52 -9.88 16.36
N ILE A 157 -2.40 -10.56 16.50
CA ILE A 157 -2.31 -12.01 16.71
C ILE A 157 -1.95 -12.24 18.17
N ILE A 158 -2.65 -13.17 18.82
CA ILE A 158 -2.43 -13.52 20.21
C ILE A 158 -2.03 -14.99 20.25
N ASP A 159 -0.91 -15.32 20.88
CA ASP A 159 -0.40 -16.69 21.06
C ASP A 159 -0.34 -17.52 19.75
N GLY A 160 -0.15 -16.87 18.63
CA GLY A 160 -0.09 -17.54 17.32
C GLY A 160 -1.44 -17.89 16.69
N ASP A 161 -2.55 -17.52 17.31
CA ASP A 161 -3.90 -17.73 16.79
C ASP A 161 -4.20 -16.88 15.54
N GLU A 162 -5.45 -16.91 15.07
CA GLU A 162 -5.89 -16.05 13.97
C GLU A 162 -5.93 -14.58 14.38
N GLY A 163 -5.55 -13.70 13.44
CA GLY A 163 -5.58 -12.25 13.65
C GLY A 163 -6.97 -11.75 13.96
N THR A 164 -7.08 -10.89 14.96
CA THR A 164 -8.32 -10.26 15.39
C THR A 164 -8.23 -8.74 15.34
N LEU A 165 -9.33 -8.08 14.91
CA LEU A 165 -9.43 -6.62 14.88
C LEU A 165 -9.86 -6.11 16.25
N LYS A 166 -9.10 -5.16 16.81
CA LYS A 166 -9.42 -4.51 18.09
C LYS A 166 -8.99 -3.04 18.08
N LYS A 167 -9.60 -2.25 18.96
CA LYS A 167 -9.08 -0.94 19.32
C LYS A 167 -7.98 -1.13 20.35
N ILE A 168 -6.81 -0.58 20.12
CA ILE A 168 -5.64 -0.74 20.97
C ILE A 168 -5.55 0.42 21.95
N LYS A 169 -5.43 0.08 23.24
CA LYS A 169 -5.11 1.06 24.29
C LYS A 169 -3.80 0.66 24.96
N LYS A 170 -2.82 1.52 24.85
CA LYS A 170 -1.54 1.37 25.55
C LYS A 170 -1.63 2.01 26.93
N THR A 171 -1.16 1.32 27.94
CA THR A 171 -1.07 1.77 29.33
C THR A 171 0.36 1.66 29.83
N ASN A 172 0.63 2.15 31.05
CA ASN A 172 1.96 1.99 31.67
C ASN A 172 2.28 0.53 31.99
N ASP A 173 1.26 -0.31 32.17
CA ASP A 173 1.40 -1.68 32.65
C ASP A 173 1.25 -2.73 31.52
N GLY A 174 0.78 -2.32 30.33
CA GLY A 174 0.54 -3.25 29.24
C GLY A 174 -0.35 -2.70 28.13
N ILE A 175 -0.93 -3.62 27.38
CA ILE A 175 -1.79 -3.35 26.23
C ILE A 175 -3.22 -3.87 26.49
N ILE A 176 -4.22 -3.06 26.18
CA ILE A 176 -5.63 -3.44 26.29
C ILE A 176 -6.17 -3.60 24.85
N LEU A 177 -6.71 -4.76 24.57
CA LEU A 177 -7.46 -5.07 23.37
C LEU A 177 -8.95 -4.79 23.62
N GLN A 178 -9.42 -3.66 23.12
CA GLN A 178 -10.76 -3.16 23.37
C GLN A 178 -11.70 -3.50 22.21
N PRO A 179 -12.70 -4.36 22.39
CA PRO A 179 -13.82 -4.49 21.45
C PRO A 179 -14.69 -3.22 21.49
N LEU A 180 -15.43 -2.94 20.40
CA LEU A 180 -16.40 -1.84 20.37
C LEU A 180 -17.79 -2.29 20.77
N ASN A 181 -18.13 -3.54 20.51
CA ASN A 181 -19.40 -4.12 20.89
C ASN A 181 -19.44 -4.36 22.43
N PRO A 182 -20.39 -3.74 23.15
CA PRO A 182 -20.50 -3.87 24.61
C PRO A 182 -20.75 -5.31 25.12
N ALA A 183 -21.18 -6.20 24.24
CA ALA A 183 -21.36 -7.62 24.58
C ALA A 183 -20.02 -8.33 24.88
N TYR A 184 -18.90 -7.73 24.50
CA TYR A 184 -17.55 -8.27 24.67
C TYR A 184 -16.75 -7.41 25.65
N GLY A 185 -16.11 -8.03 26.64
CA GLY A 185 -15.22 -7.32 27.57
C GLY A 185 -13.85 -7.01 26.93
N PRO A 186 -13.18 -5.94 27.38
CA PRO A 186 -11.78 -5.70 27.03
C PRO A 186 -10.88 -6.77 27.68
N VAL A 187 -9.79 -7.11 26.97
CA VAL A 187 -8.75 -8.01 27.49
C VAL A 187 -7.46 -7.20 27.64
N MET A 188 -6.86 -7.26 28.83
CA MET A 188 -5.57 -6.64 29.11
C MET A 188 -4.49 -7.70 29.13
N TYR A 189 -3.36 -7.40 28.51
CA TYR A 189 -2.11 -8.15 28.61
C TYR A 189 -1.06 -7.23 29.22
N THR A 190 -0.52 -7.60 30.35
CA THR A 190 0.63 -6.90 30.98
C THR A 190 1.89 -7.14 30.16
N TYR A 191 2.89 -6.27 30.31
CA TYR A 191 4.17 -6.45 29.61
C TYR A 191 4.89 -7.76 30.02
N ASP A 192 4.67 -8.25 31.23
CA ASP A 192 5.21 -9.54 31.69
C ASP A 192 4.47 -10.70 30.98
N GLU A 193 3.14 -10.61 30.84
CA GLU A 193 2.35 -11.63 30.15
C GLU A 193 2.65 -11.71 28.68
N VAL A 194 2.91 -10.58 28.00
CA VAL A 194 3.29 -10.54 26.56
C VAL A 194 4.58 -11.31 26.27
N GLN A 195 5.44 -11.52 27.27
CA GLN A 195 6.65 -12.36 27.09
C GLN A 195 6.32 -13.86 26.99
N THR A 196 5.21 -14.28 27.57
CA THR A 196 4.76 -15.69 27.55
C THR A 196 3.60 -15.93 26.61
N ILE A 197 2.73 -14.93 26.44
CA ILE A 197 1.59 -14.92 25.51
C ILE A 197 1.85 -13.79 24.52
N PRO A 198 2.53 -14.06 23.38
CA PRO A 198 2.90 -13.01 22.46
C PRO A 198 1.67 -12.34 21.83
N VAL A 199 1.57 -11.02 22.00
CA VAL A 199 0.59 -10.15 21.35
C VAL A 199 1.32 -9.37 20.25
N VAL A 200 1.08 -9.74 18.99
CA VAL A 200 1.78 -9.18 17.83
C VAL A 200 0.84 -8.29 17.04
N ILE A 201 1.21 -7.02 16.86
CA ILE A 201 0.50 -6.12 15.95
C ILE A 201 0.94 -6.47 14.54
N VAL A 202 -0.02 -6.74 13.66
CA VAL A 202 0.20 -7.10 12.26
C VAL A 202 0.09 -5.87 11.36
N GLY A 203 -0.78 -4.94 11.75
CA GLY A 203 -0.97 -3.70 11.03
C GLY A 203 -2.13 -2.89 11.57
N VAL A 204 -2.24 -1.66 11.08
CA VAL A 204 -3.20 -0.64 11.51
C VAL A 204 -4.20 -0.36 10.42
N VAL A 205 -5.48 -0.25 10.78
CA VAL A 205 -6.56 0.08 9.86
C VAL A 205 -6.42 1.52 9.38
N LYS A 206 -6.44 1.72 8.07
CA LYS A 206 -6.39 3.04 7.43
C LYS A 206 -7.69 3.41 6.73
N GLN A 207 -8.46 2.43 6.29
CA GLN A 207 -9.75 2.66 5.63
C GLN A 207 -10.70 1.50 5.88
N LEU A 208 -12.00 1.79 5.91
CA LEU A 208 -13.10 0.83 5.89
C LEU A 208 -13.83 0.97 4.55
N LYS A 209 -14.10 -0.16 3.91
CA LYS A 209 -15.00 -0.24 2.75
C LYS A 209 -16.17 -1.14 3.08
N ARG A 210 -17.36 -0.67 2.74
CA ARG A 210 -18.62 -1.39 2.89
C ARG A 210 -19.45 -1.23 1.64
N ASP A 211 -19.84 -2.34 1.06
CA ASP A 211 -20.80 -2.37 -0.05
C ASP A 211 -22.23 -2.40 0.52
N PHE A 212 -23.13 -1.68 -0.12
CA PHE A 212 -24.54 -1.56 0.27
C PHE A 212 -25.45 -2.15 -0.78
#